data_135b1eafaecb028020e40f49a0d31b97
#
_entry.id   135b1eafaecb028020e40f49a0d31b97
#
_cell.length_a   1.000
_cell.length_b   1.000
_cell.length_c   1.000
_cell.angle_alpha   90.00
_cell.angle_beta   90.00
_cell.angle_gamma   90.00
#
_symmetry.space_group_name_H-M   'P 1'
#
loop_
_entity.id
_entity.type
_entity.pdbx_description
1 polymer ?
#
loop_
_entity_poly.entity_id
_entity_poly.type
_entity_poly.pdbx_seq_one_letter_code
_entity_poly.pdbx_strand_id
1 'polypeptide(L)'
;MDRDTQADDNGEHFYRYMMRNHPEQRCLFALRKESPDWKRLAQEGFNLLNFGSKAHELELRKCSMIISSHADNFVHSYFQDNFFKSKKFIFLQHGLTVHNLSTWLNGKPISLLAAASTEEYHSFVDDGSPYEIAPESVTLSGFPRHDALLKMQSSRRFSQQARHAIMIAPTWRASLVGNTLGLGNNREFKDSFLVSEYKETWESFLNNSTLKKLAKKNSCEVLFVPHANIAPYIETGAFSVPDYITVHTNNRDRSIQECFCSASVCITDYSSMAFDVAYLGKECIFLPIRQGVLLRRSSGVFPRLFRL
;
A
#
# COMPACT_ATOMS: atom_id res chain seq x y z
N MET A 1 8.90 8.39 7.40
CA MET A 1 8.66 6.97 7.74
C MET A 1 7.50 6.41 6.95
N ASP A 2 7.49 5.11 6.73
CA ASP A 2 6.31 4.38 6.27
C ASP A 2 5.58 3.77 7.49
N ARG A 3 5.47 2.44 7.58
CA ARG A 3 5.04 1.79 8.83
C ARG A 3 6.19 1.74 9.83
N ASP A 4 5.86 1.57 11.09
CA ASP A 4 6.89 1.38 12.13
C ASP A 4 7.64 0.04 11.98
N THR A 5 7.01 -0.95 11.36
CA THR A 5 7.54 -2.31 11.17
C THR A 5 8.04 -2.58 9.74
N GLN A 6 7.76 -1.70 8.78
CA GLN A 6 8.02 -1.96 7.36
C GLN A 6 8.26 -0.65 6.60
N ALA A 7 9.23 -0.66 5.70
CA ALA A 7 9.50 0.37 4.72
C ALA A 7 8.98 -0.05 3.33
N ASP A 8 9.52 0.52 2.26
CA ASP A 8 9.21 0.21 0.85
C ASP A 8 7.91 0.86 0.34
N ASP A 9 7.60 2.06 0.86
CA ASP A 9 6.48 2.90 0.43
C ASP A 9 6.95 4.35 0.19
N ASN A 10 6.04 5.28 0.01
CA ASN A 10 6.33 6.67 -0.35
C ASN A 10 7.32 7.37 0.59
N GLY A 11 7.28 7.06 1.89
CA GLY A 11 8.22 7.64 2.87
C GLY A 11 9.67 7.21 2.63
N GLU A 12 9.93 5.94 2.30
CA GLU A 12 11.26 5.47 1.94
C GLU A 12 11.77 6.16 0.68
N HIS A 13 10.96 6.19 -0.38
CA HIS A 13 11.37 6.79 -1.66
C HIS A 13 11.55 8.30 -1.56
N PHE A 14 10.73 8.99 -0.78
CA PHE A 14 10.92 10.39 -0.45
C PHE A 14 12.23 10.63 0.33
N TYR A 15 12.52 9.78 1.32
CA TYR A 15 13.77 9.87 2.07
C TYR A 15 14.99 9.68 1.18
N ARG A 16 14.96 8.73 0.22
CA ARG A 16 16.01 8.53 -0.78
C ARG A 16 16.23 9.77 -1.63
N TYR A 17 15.16 10.44 -2.02
CA TYR A 17 15.24 11.71 -2.75
C TYR A 17 15.93 12.79 -1.91
N MET A 18 15.55 12.92 -0.64
CA MET A 18 16.18 13.88 0.28
C MET A 18 17.67 13.61 0.47
N MET A 19 18.06 12.37 0.69
CA MET A 19 19.48 12.00 0.81
C MET A 19 20.33 12.40 -0.41
N ARG A 20 19.76 12.33 -1.61
CA ARG A 20 20.47 12.59 -2.85
C ARG A 20 20.50 14.06 -3.23
N ASN A 21 19.40 14.77 -3.02
CA ASN A 21 19.21 16.10 -3.56
C ASN A 21 19.28 17.20 -2.49
N HIS A 22 19.10 16.84 -1.22
CA HIS A 22 19.10 17.75 -0.08
C HIS A 22 19.89 17.17 1.10
N PRO A 23 21.18 16.79 0.90
CA PRO A 23 21.99 16.16 1.95
C PRO A 23 22.25 17.09 3.14
N GLU A 24 22.11 18.40 2.96
CA GLU A 24 22.21 19.43 4.00
C GLU A 24 21.03 19.39 4.98
N GLN A 25 19.91 18.81 4.58
CA GLN A 25 18.72 18.70 5.44
C GLN A 25 18.88 17.52 6.40
N ARG A 26 18.77 17.81 7.69
CA ARG A 26 18.80 16.74 8.71
C ARG A 26 17.50 15.97 8.72
N CYS A 27 17.50 14.81 8.06
CA CYS A 27 16.39 13.88 8.03
C CYS A 27 16.75 12.59 8.79
N LEU A 28 15.77 12.01 9.47
CA LEU A 28 15.83 10.71 10.15
C LEU A 28 14.72 9.82 9.64
N PHE A 29 15.01 8.53 9.45
CA PHE A 29 13.99 7.56 9.03
C PHE A 29 13.65 6.65 10.21
N ALA A 30 12.45 6.81 10.77
CA ALA A 30 12.00 6.01 11.91
C ALA A 30 11.49 4.66 11.43
N LEU A 31 12.04 3.57 12.00
CA LEU A 31 11.70 2.18 11.71
C LEU A 31 12.08 1.33 12.93
N ARG A 32 11.37 0.25 13.21
CA ARG A 32 11.77 -0.70 14.27
C ARG A 32 13.05 -1.45 13.85
N LYS A 33 13.93 -1.67 14.81
CA LYS A 33 15.20 -2.38 14.58
C LYS A 33 14.98 -3.82 14.13
N GLU A 34 13.89 -4.42 14.56
CA GLU A 34 13.43 -5.78 14.23
C GLU A 34 12.83 -5.87 12.81
N SER A 35 12.61 -4.74 12.16
CA SER A 35 12.12 -4.71 10.78
C SER A 35 13.10 -5.44 9.84
N PRO A 36 12.60 -6.30 8.95
CA PRO A 36 13.42 -6.93 7.92
C PRO A 36 14.09 -5.91 6.97
N ASP A 37 13.54 -4.68 6.88
CA ASP A 37 14.14 -3.60 6.08
C ASP A 37 15.31 -2.90 6.76
N TRP A 38 15.45 -3.03 8.08
CA TRP A 38 16.46 -2.30 8.82
C TRP A 38 17.88 -2.48 8.25
N LYS A 39 18.27 -3.74 8.03
CA LYS A 39 19.62 -4.05 7.53
C LYS A 39 19.85 -3.48 6.13
N ARG A 40 18.87 -3.62 5.24
CA ARG A 40 18.92 -3.11 3.88
C ARG A 40 19.11 -1.58 3.88
N LEU A 41 18.26 -0.87 4.60
CA LEU A 41 18.30 0.59 4.66
C LEU A 41 19.56 1.10 5.33
N ALA A 42 20.06 0.44 6.38
CA ALA A 42 21.33 0.79 7.01
C ALA A 42 22.51 0.66 6.03
N GLN A 43 22.54 -0.42 5.24
CA GLN A 43 23.56 -0.62 4.20
C GLN A 43 23.49 0.43 3.08
N GLU A 44 22.31 0.97 2.83
CA GLU A 44 22.10 2.04 1.85
C GLU A 44 22.39 3.44 2.40
N GLY A 45 22.82 3.54 3.66
CA GLY A 45 23.22 4.81 4.28
C GLY A 45 22.07 5.61 4.89
N PHE A 46 20.90 5.00 5.12
CA PHE A 46 19.82 5.67 5.83
C PHE A 46 20.22 6.02 7.26
N ASN A 47 19.90 7.22 7.69
CA ASN A 47 20.04 7.63 9.09
C ASN A 47 18.82 7.10 9.87
N LEU A 48 18.91 5.84 10.29
CA LEU A 48 17.83 5.11 10.91
C LEU A 48 17.66 5.47 12.38
N LEU A 49 16.40 5.58 12.80
CA LEU A 49 16.00 5.85 14.17
C LEU A 49 15.10 4.71 14.64
N ASN A 50 15.53 3.98 15.68
CA ASN A 50 14.74 2.85 16.18
C ASN A 50 13.43 3.33 16.78
N PHE A 51 12.32 3.06 16.07
CA PHE A 51 10.98 3.46 16.48
C PHE A 51 10.65 2.92 17.89
N GLY A 52 10.13 3.77 18.76
CA GLY A 52 9.80 3.42 20.15
C GLY A 52 10.97 3.54 21.12
N SER A 53 12.20 3.82 20.67
CA SER A 53 13.34 4.05 21.57
C SER A 53 13.32 5.45 22.18
N LYS A 54 14.05 5.64 23.30
CA LYS A 54 14.24 6.97 23.89
C LYS A 54 14.84 7.98 22.89
N ALA A 55 15.73 7.52 22.00
CA ALA A 55 16.29 8.37 20.96
C ALA A 55 15.22 8.83 19.96
N HIS A 56 14.31 7.92 19.54
CA HIS A 56 13.17 8.27 18.70
C HIS A 56 12.27 9.31 19.38
N GLU A 57 11.93 9.13 20.63
CA GLU A 57 11.07 10.05 21.38
C GLU A 57 11.69 11.44 21.51
N LEU A 58 12.99 11.52 21.78
CA LEU A 58 13.72 12.79 21.85
C LEU A 58 13.74 13.52 20.50
N GLU A 59 14.04 12.81 19.43
CA GLU A 59 14.08 13.40 18.09
C GLU A 59 12.68 13.79 17.60
N LEU A 60 11.67 12.97 17.89
CA LEU A 60 10.28 13.27 17.57
C LEU A 60 9.79 14.55 18.27
N ARG A 61 10.21 14.78 19.52
CA ARG A 61 9.88 16.03 20.23
C ARG A 61 10.60 17.25 19.63
N LYS A 62 11.83 17.11 19.10
CA LYS A 62 12.62 18.19 18.55
C LYS A 62 12.29 18.52 17.10
N CYS A 63 11.78 17.56 16.31
CA CYS A 63 11.53 17.79 14.89
C CYS A 63 10.48 18.89 14.68
N SER A 64 10.62 19.62 13.60
CA SER A 64 9.64 20.62 13.14
C SER A 64 8.58 19.99 12.21
N MET A 65 8.93 18.87 11.58
CA MET A 65 8.13 18.25 10.52
C MET A 65 8.13 16.73 10.66
N ILE A 66 6.98 16.13 10.45
CA ILE A 66 6.79 14.68 10.36
C ILE A 66 6.25 14.37 8.97
N ILE A 67 6.91 13.44 8.29
CA ILE A 67 6.55 13.03 6.93
C ILE A 67 6.30 11.52 6.95
N SER A 68 5.12 11.09 6.50
CA SER A 68 4.76 9.68 6.53
C SER A 68 3.82 9.29 5.38
N SER A 69 3.94 8.04 4.94
CA SER A 69 2.98 7.39 4.04
C SER A 69 1.68 7.01 4.76
N HIS A 70 1.66 7.07 6.08
CA HIS A 70 0.53 6.69 6.92
C HIS A 70 0.09 7.84 7.82
N ALA A 71 -1.22 7.93 8.09
CA ALA A 71 -1.81 8.90 9.00
C ALA A 71 -2.54 8.19 10.16
N ASP A 72 -1.95 7.09 10.64
CA ASP A 72 -2.46 6.33 11.77
C ASP A 72 -1.95 6.88 13.10
N ASN A 73 -2.54 6.41 14.20
CA ASN A 73 -2.24 6.89 15.55
C ASN A 73 -0.76 6.76 15.92
N PHE A 74 -0.06 5.74 15.44
CA PHE A 74 1.38 5.58 15.71
C PHE A 74 2.23 6.71 15.12
N VAL A 75 1.69 7.48 14.16
CA VAL A 75 2.34 8.65 13.58
C VAL A 75 1.98 9.92 14.36
N HIS A 76 0.69 10.28 14.38
CA HIS A 76 0.26 11.60 14.89
C HIS A 76 -0.17 11.61 16.36
N SER A 77 -0.42 10.45 16.96
CA SER A 77 -0.84 10.30 18.36
C SER A 77 0.15 9.46 19.16
N TYR A 78 1.43 9.46 18.79
CA TYR A 78 2.48 8.70 19.47
C TYR A 78 2.58 9.06 20.94
N PHE A 79 2.56 10.36 21.26
CA PHE A 79 2.41 10.84 22.62
C PHE A 79 0.94 11.25 22.87
N GLN A 80 0.47 11.08 24.09
CA GLN A 80 -0.89 11.47 24.49
C GLN A 80 -0.98 12.92 24.97
N ASP A 81 -0.06 13.76 24.50
CA ASP A 81 -0.03 15.18 24.79
C ASP A 81 -0.21 16.02 23.52
N ASN A 82 -0.17 17.34 23.65
CA ASN A 82 -0.36 18.26 22.54
C ASN A 82 0.89 18.48 21.68
N PHE A 83 1.93 17.61 21.77
CA PHE A 83 3.21 17.83 21.09
C PHE A 83 3.05 17.99 19.58
N PHE A 84 2.09 17.28 19.01
CA PHE A 84 1.86 17.26 17.57
C PHE A 84 1.33 18.58 17.01
N LYS A 85 0.64 19.39 17.82
CA LYS A 85 0.09 20.70 17.41
C LYS A 85 1.15 21.69 16.94
N SER A 86 2.39 21.53 17.39
CA SER A 86 3.54 22.38 17.00
C SER A 86 4.29 21.86 15.76
N LYS A 87 3.86 20.75 15.17
CA LYS A 87 4.54 20.07 14.07
C LYS A 87 3.78 20.26 12.76
N LYS A 88 4.53 20.31 11.66
CA LYS A 88 3.93 20.16 10.33
C LYS A 88 3.87 18.66 10.00
N PHE A 89 2.69 18.19 9.64
CA PHE A 89 2.52 16.82 9.20
C PHE A 89 2.25 16.76 7.70
N ILE A 90 3.18 16.11 6.97
CA ILE A 90 3.05 15.85 5.54
C ILE A 90 2.63 14.41 5.35
N PHE A 91 1.45 14.23 4.79
CA PHE A 91 0.88 12.91 4.49
C PHE A 91 1.11 12.58 3.02
N LEU A 92 2.01 11.64 2.76
CA LEU A 92 2.37 11.21 1.40
C LEU A 92 1.39 10.19 0.81
N GLN A 93 0.46 9.70 1.61
CA GLN A 93 -0.41 8.56 1.32
C GLN A 93 0.37 7.25 1.06
N HIS A 94 -0.32 6.13 1.06
CA HIS A 94 0.21 4.80 0.74
C HIS A 94 -0.48 4.16 -0.46
N GLY A 95 -1.41 4.86 -1.08
CA GLY A 95 -2.16 4.44 -2.26
C GLY A 95 -3.20 5.48 -2.65
N LEU A 96 -3.61 5.47 -3.89
CA LEU A 96 -4.62 6.38 -4.42
C LEU A 96 -5.96 6.16 -3.69
N THR A 97 -6.56 7.25 -3.25
CA THR A 97 -7.83 7.24 -2.52
C THR A 97 -9.00 7.10 -3.48
N VAL A 98 -9.59 5.90 -3.53
CA VAL A 98 -10.75 5.59 -4.41
C VAL A 98 -12.08 5.54 -3.67
N HIS A 99 -12.03 5.47 -2.34
CA HIS A 99 -13.21 5.46 -1.49
C HIS A 99 -13.30 6.75 -0.70
N ASN A 100 -14.51 7.13 -0.30
CA ASN A 100 -14.67 8.24 0.62
C ASN A 100 -14.04 7.88 1.98
N LEU A 101 -12.91 8.50 2.29
CA LEU A 101 -12.18 8.36 3.55
C LEU A 101 -12.34 9.61 4.44
N SER A 102 -13.28 10.51 4.14
CA SER A 102 -13.45 11.77 4.87
C SER A 102 -13.64 11.55 6.37
N THR A 103 -14.47 10.57 6.78
CA THR A 103 -14.66 10.22 8.20
C THR A 103 -13.35 9.83 8.91
N TRP A 104 -12.38 9.29 8.17
CA TRP A 104 -11.09 8.91 8.72
C TRP A 104 -10.04 10.01 8.62
N LEU A 105 -10.08 10.83 7.54
CA LEU A 105 -9.10 11.89 7.28
C LEU A 105 -9.45 13.20 7.99
N ASN A 106 -10.74 13.56 8.05
CA ASN A 106 -11.19 14.78 8.72
C ASN A 106 -10.81 14.73 10.20
N GLY A 107 -10.33 15.82 10.71
CA GLY A 107 -9.82 15.91 12.07
C GLY A 107 -8.38 15.40 12.27
N LYS A 108 -7.70 14.87 11.25
CA LYS A 108 -6.27 14.60 11.33
C LYS A 108 -5.46 15.88 11.14
N PRO A 109 -4.37 16.07 11.87
CA PRO A 109 -3.57 17.30 11.82
C PRO A 109 -2.68 17.38 10.57
N ILE A 110 -3.24 17.16 9.39
CA ILE A 110 -2.50 17.16 8.12
C ILE A 110 -2.24 18.60 7.70
N SER A 111 -0.96 18.96 7.54
CA SER A 111 -0.53 20.27 7.04
C SER A 111 -0.37 20.28 5.51
N LEU A 112 -0.01 19.13 4.93
CA LEU A 112 0.07 18.96 3.49
C LEU A 112 -0.23 17.49 3.14
N LEU A 113 -1.08 17.29 2.13
CA LEU A 113 -1.47 16.00 1.59
C LEU A 113 -1.01 15.90 0.13
N ALA A 114 -0.32 14.82 -0.20
CA ALA A 114 0.07 14.53 -1.57
C ALA A 114 -1.09 13.83 -2.30
N ALA A 115 -1.53 14.37 -3.43
CA ALA A 115 -2.46 13.73 -4.35
C ALA A 115 -1.71 13.13 -5.55
N ALA A 116 -2.12 11.96 -6.01
CA ALA A 116 -1.45 11.23 -7.07
C ALA A 116 -2.06 11.47 -8.46
N SER A 117 -3.32 11.88 -8.54
CA SER A 117 -4.00 12.21 -9.79
C SER A 117 -4.82 13.48 -9.68
N THR A 118 -5.16 14.06 -10.83
CA THR A 118 -6.03 15.23 -10.92
C THR A 118 -7.41 14.96 -10.30
N GLU A 119 -7.98 13.79 -10.56
CA GLU A 119 -9.28 13.39 -10.03
C GLU A 119 -9.24 13.23 -8.51
N GLU A 120 -8.16 12.67 -7.98
CA GLU A 120 -7.97 12.56 -6.53
C GLU A 120 -7.85 13.95 -5.90
N TYR A 121 -7.03 14.85 -6.49
CA TYR A 121 -6.90 16.23 -6.04
C TYR A 121 -8.28 16.91 -5.98
N HIS A 122 -9.03 16.88 -7.06
CA HIS A 122 -10.37 17.48 -7.12
C HIS A 122 -11.34 16.85 -6.11
N SER A 123 -11.22 15.54 -5.85
CA SER A 123 -12.05 14.89 -4.84
C SER A 123 -11.83 15.43 -3.43
N PHE A 124 -10.63 15.96 -3.15
CA PHE A 124 -10.31 16.55 -1.85
C PHE A 124 -10.75 18.01 -1.73
N VAL A 125 -10.65 18.81 -2.81
CA VAL A 125 -10.70 20.28 -2.72
C VAL A 125 -11.90 20.94 -3.39
N ASP A 126 -12.64 20.24 -4.26
CA ASP A 126 -13.76 20.85 -4.98
C ASP A 126 -14.92 21.18 -4.05
N ASP A 127 -15.73 22.15 -4.46
CA ASP A 127 -16.95 22.52 -3.76
C ASP A 127 -17.88 21.31 -3.58
N GLY A 128 -18.32 21.11 -2.34
CA GLY A 128 -19.14 19.95 -1.98
C GLY A 128 -18.34 18.68 -1.68
N SER A 129 -17.00 18.74 -1.67
CA SER A 129 -16.15 17.66 -1.16
C SER A 129 -16.54 17.31 0.29
N PRO A 130 -16.58 16.01 0.65
CA PRO A 130 -16.79 15.60 2.03
C PRO A 130 -15.53 15.78 2.91
N TYR A 131 -14.40 16.17 2.32
CA TYR A 131 -13.14 16.34 3.03
C TYR A 131 -13.01 17.77 3.56
N GLU A 132 -12.61 17.91 4.82
CA GLU A 132 -12.35 19.19 5.50
C GLU A 132 -10.86 19.57 5.37
N ILE A 133 -10.38 19.62 4.12
CA ILE A 133 -8.96 19.89 3.82
C ILE A 133 -8.93 21.14 2.93
N ALA A 134 -8.19 22.16 3.36
CA ALA A 134 -8.05 23.38 2.57
C ALA A 134 -7.26 23.10 1.27
N PRO A 135 -7.60 23.73 0.15
CA PRO A 135 -6.93 23.52 -1.14
C PRO A 135 -5.40 23.73 -1.05
N GLU A 136 -4.97 24.69 -0.24
CA GLU A 136 -3.54 25.00 -0.03
C GLU A 136 -2.78 23.86 0.72
N SER A 137 -3.55 22.99 1.36
CA SER A 137 -3.02 21.82 2.07
C SER A 137 -3.00 20.56 1.21
N VAL A 138 -3.35 20.64 -0.09
CA VAL A 138 -3.25 19.52 -1.03
C VAL A 138 -2.30 19.87 -2.16
N THR A 139 -1.41 18.97 -2.49
CA THR A 139 -0.49 19.14 -3.64
C THR A 139 -0.62 17.97 -4.60
N LEU A 140 -0.78 18.28 -5.89
CA LEU A 140 -0.75 17.29 -6.97
C LEU A 140 0.72 17.01 -7.32
N SER A 141 1.35 16.10 -6.58
CA SER A 141 2.78 15.76 -6.72
C SER A 141 3.03 14.38 -7.32
N GLY A 142 2.01 13.53 -7.40
CA GLY A 142 2.24 12.09 -7.58
C GLY A 142 2.79 11.43 -6.31
N PHE A 143 3.12 10.15 -6.40
CA PHE A 143 3.70 9.40 -5.30
C PHE A 143 5.21 9.22 -5.50
N PRO A 144 6.04 9.46 -4.46
CA PRO A 144 7.49 9.30 -4.55
C PRO A 144 7.95 7.91 -5.03
N ARG A 145 7.21 6.84 -4.70
CA ARG A 145 7.52 5.48 -5.16
C ARG A 145 7.32 5.29 -6.67
N HIS A 146 6.50 6.11 -7.32
CA HIS A 146 6.21 5.97 -8.76
C HIS A 146 7.44 6.25 -9.61
N ASP A 147 8.31 7.18 -9.25
CA ASP A 147 9.58 7.42 -9.95
C ASP A 147 10.51 6.20 -9.88
N ALA A 148 10.59 5.59 -8.69
CA ALA A 148 11.38 4.37 -8.51
C ALA A 148 10.78 3.19 -9.30
N LEU A 149 9.47 3.09 -9.35
CA LEU A 149 8.74 2.07 -10.07
C LEU A 149 8.98 2.16 -11.59
N LEU A 150 8.89 3.36 -12.18
CA LEU A 150 9.21 3.59 -13.60
C LEU A 150 10.68 3.28 -13.92
N LYS A 151 11.60 3.71 -13.04
CA LYS A 151 13.01 3.42 -13.20
C LYS A 151 13.29 1.91 -13.14
N MET A 152 12.64 1.20 -12.23
CA MET A 152 12.75 -0.26 -12.11
C MET A 152 12.24 -0.94 -13.37
N GLN A 153 11.07 -0.56 -13.89
CA GLN A 153 10.50 -1.12 -15.10
C GLN A 153 11.39 -0.90 -16.33
N SER A 154 12.05 0.25 -16.43
CA SER A 154 12.96 0.59 -17.52
C SER A 154 14.30 -0.15 -17.44
N SER A 155 14.59 -0.83 -16.33
CA SER A 155 15.84 -1.59 -16.18
C SER A 155 15.86 -2.82 -17.09
N ARG A 156 17.09 -3.24 -17.49
CA ARG A 156 17.27 -4.44 -18.34
C ARG A 156 16.62 -5.70 -17.77
N ARG A 157 16.55 -5.82 -16.45
CA ARG A 157 15.94 -6.95 -15.75
C ARG A 157 14.46 -7.12 -16.09
N PHE A 158 13.74 -6.01 -16.27
CA PHE A 158 12.30 -6.02 -16.53
C PHE A 158 11.93 -5.72 -17.98
N SER A 159 12.84 -5.14 -18.77
CA SER A 159 12.57 -4.80 -20.18
C SER A 159 12.88 -5.92 -21.18
N GLN A 160 13.86 -6.78 -20.89
CA GLN A 160 14.34 -7.79 -21.85
C GLN A 160 14.14 -9.24 -21.41
N GLN A 161 14.00 -9.51 -20.11
CA GLN A 161 13.88 -10.85 -19.52
C GLN A 161 12.72 -11.00 -18.56
N ALA A 162 11.73 -10.11 -18.64
CA ALA A 162 10.61 -10.14 -17.72
C ALA A 162 9.89 -11.49 -17.82
N ARG A 163 9.99 -12.29 -16.76
CA ARG A 163 9.03 -13.35 -16.55
C ARG A 163 7.67 -12.69 -16.46
N HIS A 164 6.88 -12.87 -17.51
CA HIS A 164 5.53 -12.35 -17.53
C HIS A 164 4.74 -13.03 -16.40
N ALA A 165 4.17 -12.24 -15.52
CA ALA A 165 3.36 -12.75 -14.44
C ALA A 165 1.89 -12.35 -14.61
N ILE A 166 0.99 -13.27 -14.32
CA ILE A 166 -0.41 -12.97 -14.02
C ILE A 166 -0.46 -12.68 -12.53
N MET A 167 -0.54 -11.41 -12.16
CA MET A 167 -0.60 -11.00 -10.76
C MET A 167 -2.06 -11.04 -10.28
N ILE A 168 -2.31 -11.68 -9.15
CA ILE A 168 -3.63 -11.78 -8.52
C ILE A 168 -3.52 -11.16 -7.13
N ALA A 169 -4.23 -10.05 -6.91
CA ALA A 169 -4.08 -9.22 -5.72
C ALA A 169 -5.43 -8.87 -5.08
N PRO A 170 -6.03 -9.77 -4.30
CA PRO A 170 -7.32 -9.54 -3.66
C PRO A 170 -7.24 -8.52 -2.53
N THR A 171 -8.27 -7.67 -2.42
CA THR A 171 -8.43 -6.77 -1.27
C THR A 171 -9.05 -7.54 -0.09
N TRP A 172 -8.49 -7.34 1.09
CA TRP A 172 -9.07 -7.90 2.31
C TRP A 172 -10.42 -7.26 2.67
N ARG A 173 -11.18 -7.92 3.53
CA ARG A 173 -12.46 -7.44 4.05
C ARG A 173 -12.39 -7.28 5.56
N ALA A 174 -12.67 -6.07 6.07
CA ALA A 174 -12.66 -5.80 7.51
C ALA A 174 -13.63 -6.71 8.28
N SER A 175 -14.75 -7.08 7.68
CA SER A 175 -15.73 -8.00 8.27
C SER A 175 -15.23 -9.44 8.44
N LEU A 176 -14.19 -9.84 7.70
CA LEU A 176 -13.67 -11.20 7.64
C LEU A 176 -12.38 -11.41 8.44
N VAL A 177 -11.89 -10.39 9.13
CA VAL A 177 -10.73 -10.48 10.00
C VAL A 177 -11.08 -10.00 11.41
N GLY A 178 -10.40 -10.55 12.41
CA GLY A 178 -10.60 -10.19 13.81
C GLY A 178 -9.91 -8.88 14.19
N ASN A 179 -9.83 -8.64 15.49
CA ASN A 179 -9.20 -7.45 16.06
C ASN A 179 -7.70 -7.42 15.77
N THR A 180 -7.11 -6.22 15.80
CA THR A 180 -5.67 -6.08 15.68
C THR A 180 -4.98 -6.63 16.91
N LEU A 181 -3.98 -7.49 16.72
CA LEU A 181 -3.12 -8.02 17.76
C LEU A 181 -1.85 -7.17 17.86
N GLY A 182 -1.68 -6.50 18.97
CA GLY A 182 -0.49 -5.66 19.19
C GLY A 182 -0.41 -4.42 18.29
N LEU A 183 0.82 -4.04 17.94
CA LEU A 183 1.12 -2.78 17.23
C LEU A 183 1.29 -2.96 15.69
N GLY A 184 0.98 -4.12 15.15
CA GLY A 184 1.21 -4.41 13.72
C GLY A 184 -0.06 -4.68 12.93
N ASN A 185 0.11 -5.30 11.77
CA ASN A 185 -1.02 -5.76 10.93
C ASN A 185 -1.55 -7.14 11.33
N ASN A 186 -1.02 -7.74 12.39
CA ASN A 186 -1.49 -9.03 12.87
C ASN A 186 -2.92 -8.91 13.37
N ARG A 187 -3.76 -9.83 12.93
CA ARG A 187 -5.18 -9.88 13.27
C ARG A 187 -5.53 -11.22 13.89
N GLU A 188 -6.51 -11.21 14.77
CA GLU A 188 -7.12 -12.43 15.25
C GLU A 188 -7.73 -13.21 14.08
N PHE A 189 -7.67 -14.53 14.18
CA PHE A 189 -8.38 -15.43 13.28
C PHE A 189 -9.91 -15.30 13.48
N LYS A 190 -10.65 -15.33 12.40
CA LYS A 190 -12.10 -15.21 12.45
C LYS A 190 -12.75 -16.35 11.66
N ASP A 191 -13.54 -17.18 12.35
CA ASP A 191 -14.16 -18.36 11.75
C ASP A 191 -15.11 -18.05 10.58
N SER A 192 -15.74 -16.85 10.61
CA SER A 192 -16.58 -16.40 9.51
C SER A 192 -15.86 -16.29 8.17
N PHE A 193 -14.52 -16.19 8.18
CA PHE A 193 -13.72 -16.24 6.97
C PHE A 193 -13.83 -17.60 6.27
N LEU A 194 -13.87 -18.69 7.02
CA LEU A 194 -13.85 -20.06 6.49
C LEU A 194 -15.06 -20.38 5.60
N VAL A 195 -16.20 -19.74 5.88
CA VAL A 195 -17.47 -19.93 5.18
C VAL A 195 -17.88 -18.73 4.32
N SER A 196 -16.93 -17.84 4.03
CA SER A 196 -17.20 -16.61 3.31
C SER A 196 -17.23 -16.80 1.80
N GLU A 197 -18.14 -16.09 1.12
CA GLU A 197 -18.18 -15.98 -0.35
C GLU A 197 -16.81 -15.48 -0.89
N TYR A 198 -16.12 -14.62 -0.15
CA TYR A 198 -14.80 -14.13 -0.48
C TYR A 198 -13.78 -15.26 -0.65
N LYS A 199 -13.69 -16.15 0.35
CA LYS A 199 -12.79 -17.30 0.33
C LYS A 199 -13.14 -18.24 -0.81
N GLU A 200 -14.42 -18.64 -0.90
CA GLU A 200 -14.92 -19.56 -1.92
C GLU A 200 -14.63 -19.04 -3.34
N THR A 201 -14.90 -17.77 -3.59
CA THR A 201 -14.70 -17.16 -4.91
C THR A 201 -13.23 -17.13 -5.30
N TRP A 202 -12.35 -16.68 -4.39
CA TRP A 202 -10.93 -16.61 -4.71
C TRP A 202 -10.29 -17.99 -4.82
N GLU A 203 -10.63 -18.94 -3.96
CA GLU A 203 -10.14 -20.33 -4.09
C GLU A 203 -10.61 -20.96 -5.39
N SER A 204 -11.89 -20.79 -5.75
CA SER A 204 -12.43 -21.29 -7.02
C SER A 204 -11.69 -20.67 -8.22
N PHE A 205 -11.42 -19.37 -8.17
CA PHE A 205 -10.66 -18.68 -9.22
C PHE A 205 -9.24 -19.19 -9.33
N LEU A 206 -8.53 -19.34 -8.22
CA LEU A 206 -7.15 -19.85 -8.19
C LEU A 206 -7.06 -21.30 -8.68
N ASN A 207 -8.07 -22.11 -8.40
CA ASN A 207 -8.18 -23.52 -8.84
C ASN A 207 -8.70 -23.68 -10.27
N ASN A 208 -9.01 -22.58 -10.97
CA ASN A 208 -9.58 -22.65 -12.30
C ASN A 208 -8.60 -23.25 -13.31
N SER A 209 -9.00 -24.33 -13.96
CA SER A 209 -8.16 -25.04 -14.95
C SER A 209 -7.77 -24.18 -16.15
N THR A 210 -8.62 -23.19 -16.52
CA THR A 210 -8.34 -22.26 -17.60
C THR A 210 -7.21 -21.30 -17.23
N LEU A 211 -7.17 -20.79 -15.99
CA LEU A 211 -6.08 -19.98 -15.50
C LEU A 211 -4.73 -20.73 -15.62
N LYS A 212 -4.71 -21.98 -15.14
CA LYS A 212 -3.52 -22.86 -15.25
C LYS A 212 -3.10 -23.11 -16.70
N LYS A 213 -4.05 -23.36 -17.59
CA LYS A 213 -3.78 -23.58 -19.02
C LYS A 213 -3.25 -22.33 -19.70
N LEU A 214 -3.82 -21.15 -19.41
CA LEU A 214 -3.38 -19.87 -19.96
C LEU A 214 -1.96 -19.52 -19.48
N ALA A 215 -1.69 -19.68 -18.20
CA ALA A 215 -0.36 -19.46 -17.65
C ALA A 215 0.69 -20.34 -18.32
N LYS A 216 0.40 -21.64 -18.43
CA LYS A 216 1.29 -22.61 -19.09
C LYS A 216 1.50 -22.26 -20.58
N LYS A 217 0.40 -21.97 -21.31
CA LYS A 217 0.45 -21.64 -22.76
C LYS A 217 1.32 -20.43 -23.05
N ASN A 218 1.27 -19.42 -22.17
CA ASN A 218 1.99 -18.16 -22.34
C ASN A 218 3.32 -18.13 -21.56
N SER A 219 3.74 -19.24 -20.96
CA SER A 219 4.93 -19.31 -20.08
C SER A 219 4.95 -18.24 -18.99
N CYS A 220 3.75 -17.92 -18.46
CA CYS A 220 3.58 -16.93 -17.41
C CYS A 220 3.65 -17.57 -16.02
N GLU A 221 4.30 -16.89 -15.09
CA GLU A 221 4.16 -17.16 -13.66
C GLU A 221 2.76 -16.72 -13.21
N VAL A 222 2.11 -17.45 -12.32
CA VAL A 222 0.93 -16.95 -11.60
C VAL A 222 1.38 -16.53 -10.22
N LEU A 223 1.28 -15.23 -9.93
CA LEU A 223 1.73 -14.63 -8.70
C LEU A 223 0.53 -14.19 -7.86
N PHE A 224 0.31 -14.82 -6.74
CA PHE A 224 -0.72 -14.45 -5.79
C PHE A 224 -0.15 -13.52 -4.72
N VAL A 225 -0.68 -12.32 -4.62
CA VAL A 225 -0.25 -11.25 -3.70
C VAL A 225 -1.38 -10.99 -2.70
N PRO A 226 -1.52 -11.81 -1.66
CA PRO A 226 -2.55 -11.61 -0.66
C PRO A 226 -2.23 -10.39 0.20
N HIS A 227 -3.26 -9.69 0.66
CA HIS A 227 -3.08 -8.68 1.68
C HIS A 227 -2.55 -9.32 2.99
N ALA A 228 -1.70 -8.60 3.73
CA ALA A 228 -1.11 -9.09 4.98
C ALA A 228 -2.13 -9.65 5.99
N ASN A 229 -3.35 -9.10 6.01
CA ASN A 229 -4.43 -9.59 6.87
C ASN A 229 -5.00 -10.97 6.46
N ILE A 230 -4.70 -11.45 5.25
CA ILE A 230 -5.13 -12.77 4.73
C ILE A 230 -3.99 -13.79 4.84
N ALA A 231 -2.75 -13.34 4.92
CA ALA A 231 -1.58 -14.22 5.00
C ALA A 231 -1.70 -15.31 6.09
N PRO A 232 -2.19 -15.05 7.32
CA PRO A 232 -2.33 -16.08 8.35
C PRO A 232 -3.28 -17.22 7.96
N TYR A 233 -4.32 -16.94 7.15
CA TYR A 233 -5.23 -17.99 6.67
C TYR A 233 -4.59 -18.89 5.62
N ILE A 234 -3.63 -18.38 4.86
CA ILE A 234 -2.85 -19.15 3.89
C ILE A 234 -1.82 -20.01 4.63
N GLU A 235 -1.10 -19.42 5.57
CA GLU A 235 -0.07 -20.10 6.38
C GLU A 235 -0.64 -21.28 7.20
N THR A 236 -1.87 -21.17 7.68
CA THR A 236 -2.56 -22.22 8.42
C THR A 236 -3.27 -23.25 7.52
N GLY A 237 -3.26 -23.04 6.19
CA GLY A 237 -4.01 -23.89 5.25
C GLY A 237 -5.51 -23.65 5.23
N ALA A 238 -6.00 -22.65 5.96
CA ALA A 238 -7.41 -22.27 5.98
C ALA A 238 -7.86 -21.59 4.67
N PHE A 239 -6.91 -21.07 3.90
CA PHE A 239 -7.10 -20.60 2.52
C PHE A 239 -6.15 -21.38 1.62
N SER A 240 -6.72 -22.14 0.66
CA SER A 240 -5.97 -23.05 -0.21
C SER A 240 -5.46 -22.33 -1.46
N VAL A 241 -4.17 -22.44 -1.72
CA VAL A 241 -3.54 -21.95 -2.95
C VAL A 241 -2.88 -23.12 -3.67
N PRO A 242 -3.19 -23.35 -4.97
CA PRO A 242 -2.58 -24.45 -5.75
C PRO A 242 -1.06 -24.29 -5.90
N ASP A 243 -0.33 -25.41 -5.94
CA ASP A 243 1.14 -25.48 -6.02
C ASP A 243 1.75 -24.79 -7.25
N TYR A 244 0.99 -24.59 -8.32
CA TYR A 244 1.49 -23.91 -9.52
C TYR A 244 1.51 -22.38 -9.38
N ILE A 245 0.98 -21.84 -8.27
CA ILE A 245 0.88 -20.42 -7.98
C ILE A 245 1.97 -20.06 -6.97
N THR A 246 2.77 -19.07 -7.30
CA THR A 246 3.73 -18.46 -6.36
C THR A 246 2.99 -17.50 -5.44
N VAL A 247 3.01 -17.74 -4.14
CA VAL A 247 2.46 -16.81 -3.15
C VAL A 247 3.53 -15.81 -2.75
N HIS A 248 3.23 -14.53 -2.94
CA HIS A 248 4.07 -13.45 -2.41
C HIS A 248 3.79 -13.30 -0.91
N THR A 249 4.70 -13.80 -0.10
CA THR A 249 4.71 -13.57 1.34
C THR A 249 5.66 -12.42 1.69
N ASN A 250 5.56 -11.90 2.90
CA ASN A 250 6.50 -10.89 3.41
C ASN A 250 7.95 -11.42 3.56
N ASN A 251 8.20 -12.67 3.24
CA ASN A 251 9.54 -13.26 3.09
C ASN A 251 10.12 -12.85 1.72
N ARG A 252 10.73 -11.82 1.65
CA ARG A 252 11.20 -10.83 0.71
C ARG A 252 12.26 -11.27 -0.30
N ASP A 253 12.04 -12.35 -0.99
CA ASP A 253 12.83 -12.67 -2.20
C ASP A 253 12.52 -11.71 -3.35
N ARG A 254 11.36 -11.02 -3.28
CA ARG A 254 10.89 -10.07 -4.28
C ARG A 254 10.11 -8.94 -3.59
N SER A 255 10.43 -7.68 -3.88
CA SER A 255 9.65 -6.53 -3.40
C SER A 255 8.29 -6.47 -4.10
N ILE A 256 7.34 -5.72 -3.52
CA ILE A 256 6.03 -5.51 -4.14
C ILE A 256 6.16 -4.75 -5.47
N GLN A 257 7.13 -3.83 -5.58
CA GLN A 257 7.42 -3.11 -6.81
C GLN A 257 7.96 -4.04 -7.90
N GLU A 258 8.78 -5.02 -7.53
CA GLU A 258 9.22 -6.06 -8.47
C GLU A 258 8.07 -6.94 -8.95
N CYS A 259 7.07 -7.18 -8.09
CA CYS A 259 5.84 -7.86 -8.48
C CYS A 259 5.06 -7.04 -9.51
N PHE A 260 4.88 -5.73 -9.28
CA PHE A 260 4.23 -4.83 -10.24
C PHE A 260 4.97 -4.78 -11.57
N CYS A 261 6.30 -4.65 -11.56
CA CYS A 261 7.10 -4.63 -12.79
C CYS A 261 7.04 -5.95 -13.56
N SER A 262 6.95 -7.09 -12.88
CA SER A 262 6.86 -8.41 -13.52
C SER A 262 5.47 -8.74 -14.04
N ALA A 263 4.43 -8.06 -13.58
CA ALA A 263 3.06 -8.29 -14.01
C ALA A 263 2.90 -7.93 -15.49
N SER A 264 2.24 -8.79 -16.26
CA SER A 264 1.67 -8.46 -17.57
C SER A 264 0.21 -8.06 -17.46
N VAL A 265 -0.49 -8.62 -16.47
CA VAL A 265 -1.86 -8.31 -16.13
C VAL A 265 -2.02 -8.42 -14.62
N CYS A 266 -2.80 -7.51 -14.03
CA CYS A 266 -3.23 -7.57 -12.65
C CYS A 266 -4.71 -7.94 -12.56
N ILE A 267 -5.02 -8.94 -11.76
CA ILE A 267 -6.40 -9.36 -11.49
C ILE A 267 -6.68 -9.05 -10.02
N THR A 268 -7.65 -8.21 -9.78
CA THR A 268 -8.00 -7.76 -8.44
C THR A 268 -9.51 -7.53 -8.31
N ASP A 269 -9.97 -7.17 -7.13
CA ASP A 269 -11.35 -6.71 -6.91
C ASP A 269 -11.42 -5.18 -6.69
N TYR A 270 -10.88 -4.69 -5.59
CA TYR A 270 -10.94 -3.26 -5.21
C TYR A 270 -9.59 -2.73 -4.69
N SER A 271 -8.48 -3.43 -4.95
CA SER A 271 -7.18 -3.03 -4.41
C SER A 271 -6.62 -1.78 -5.08
N SER A 272 -6.13 -0.84 -4.27
CA SER A 272 -5.40 0.33 -4.76
C SER A 272 -4.09 -0.05 -5.47
N MET A 273 -3.55 -1.25 -5.29
CA MET A 273 -2.40 -1.76 -6.04
C MET A 273 -2.63 -1.79 -7.55
N ALA A 274 -3.90 -1.88 -8.00
CA ALA A 274 -4.23 -1.78 -9.42
C ALA A 274 -3.75 -0.47 -10.04
N PHE A 275 -3.75 0.63 -9.29
CA PHE A 275 -3.30 1.92 -9.80
C PHE A 275 -1.79 1.98 -9.99
N ASP A 276 -1.01 1.35 -9.11
CA ASP A 276 0.44 1.24 -9.30
C ASP A 276 0.77 0.40 -10.54
N VAL A 277 0.03 -0.69 -10.76
CA VAL A 277 0.20 -1.54 -11.95
C VAL A 277 -0.26 -0.82 -13.23
N ALA A 278 -1.40 -0.13 -13.18
CA ALA A 278 -1.91 0.68 -14.29
C ALA A 278 -0.98 1.86 -14.61
N TYR A 279 -0.34 2.46 -13.61
CA TYR A 279 0.67 3.51 -13.79
C TYR A 279 1.87 3.03 -14.62
N LEU A 280 2.19 1.74 -14.56
CA LEU A 280 3.19 1.10 -15.41
C LEU A 280 2.68 0.74 -16.83
N GLY A 281 1.46 1.15 -17.19
CA GLY A 281 0.84 0.81 -18.49
C GLY A 281 0.41 -0.64 -18.60
N LYS A 282 0.19 -1.34 -17.47
CA LYS A 282 -0.25 -2.74 -17.47
C LYS A 282 -1.78 -2.83 -17.41
N GLU A 283 -2.32 -3.91 -17.97
CA GLU A 283 -3.76 -4.17 -17.89
C GLU A 283 -4.19 -4.59 -16.48
N CYS A 284 -5.35 -4.09 -16.06
CA CYS A 284 -5.99 -4.46 -14.80
C CYS A 284 -7.39 -5.02 -15.06
N ILE A 285 -7.65 -6.22 -14.56
CA ILE A 285 -8.96 -6.90 -14.64
C ILE A 285 -9.58 -6.90 -13.26
N PHE A 286 -10.80 -6.39 -13.17
CA PHE A 286 -11.54 -6.33 -11.92
C PHE A 286 -12.55 -7.46 -11.82
N LEU A 287 -12.44 -8.27 -10.76
CA LEU A 287 -13.39 -9.30 -10.37
C LEU A 287 -14.30 -8.73 -9.28
N PRO A 288 -15.51 -8.27 -9.60
CA PRO A 288 -16.43 -7.73 -8.60
C PRO A 288 -16.99 -8.85 -7.74
N ILE A 289 -16.37 -9.12 -6.60
CA ILE A 289 -16.95 -9.99 -5.58
C ILE A 289 -17.95 -9.13 -4.80
N ARG A 290 -19.20 -9.58 -4.74
CA ARG A 290 -20.28 -8.83 -4.10
C ARG A 290 -19.92 -8.52 -2.65
N GLN A 291 -19.78 -7.22 -2.36
CA GLN A 291 -19.87 -6.74 -1.00
C GLN A 291 -21.35 -6.60 -0.66
N GLY A 292 -21.83 -7.32 0.34
CA GLY A 292 -23.18 -7.09 0.83
C GLY A 292 -23.37 -5.61 1.14
N VAL A 293 -24.34 -4.96 0.48
CA VAL A 293 -24.93 -3.65 0.79
C VAL A 293 -24.14 -2.37 0.50
N LEU A 294 -22.82 -2.34 0.40
CA LEU A 294 -22.08 -1.06 0.29
C LEU A 294 -22.05 -0.42 -1.12
N LEU A 295 -22.39 -1.16 -2.18
CA LEU A 295 -22.34 -0.64 -3.57
C LEU A 295 -23.57 0.15 -4.03
N ARG A 296 -24.58 0.35 -3.19
CA ARG A 296 -25.79 1.10 -3.60
C ARG A 296 -25.68 2.63 -3.53
N ARG A 297 -24.55 3.21 -3.08
CA ARG A 297 -24.43 4.68 -2.91
C ARG A 297 -23.16 5.34 -3.42
N SER A 298 -22.28 4.70 -4.13
CA SER A 298 -21.15 5.37 -4.80
C SER A 298 -21.37 5.42 -6.33
N SER A 299 -22.48 6.00 -6.75
CA SER A 299 -22.71 6.34 -8.15
C SER A 299 -21.96 7.62 -8.49
N GLY A 300 -20.67 7.56 -8.80
CA GLY A 300 -20.04 8.79 -9.25
C GLY A 300 -18.64 8.71 -9.85
N VAL A 301 -17.76 7.87 -9.37
CA VAL A 301 -16.35 7.96 -9.74
C VAL A 301 -15.89 6.79 -10.63
N PHE A 302 -16.46 5.61 -10.48
CA PHE A 302 -16.01 4.40 -11.18
C PHE A 302 -16.30 4.28 -12.69
N PRO A 303 -17.37 4.83 -13.29
CA PRO A 303 -17.66 4.58 -14.71
C PRO A 303 -16.74 5.29 -15.70
N ARG A 304 -15.98 6.30 -15.30
CA ARG A 304 -15.13 7.08 -16.22
C ARG A 304 -13.65 6.70 -16.22
N LEU A 305 -13.15 6.08 -15.17
CA LEU A 305 -11.74 5.69 -15.04
C LEU A 305 -11.37 4.39 -15.75
N PHE A 306 -12.34 3.59 -16.19
CA PHE A 306 -12.12 2.26 -16.78
C PHE A 306 -12.57 2.12 -18.23
N ARG A 307 -12.56 3.21 -19.02
CA ARG A 307 -12.51 3.14 -20.48
C ARG A 307 -11.08 3.46 -20.90
N LEU A 308 -10.24 2.47 -20.86
CA LEU A 308 -9.02 2.38 -21.65
C LEU A 308 -9.33 1.64 -22.93
#